data_23c89c43436d21840ba4a7d883b3eace
#
_entry.id   23c89c43436d21840ba4a7d883b3eace
#
_cell.length_a   1.000
_cell.length_b   1.000
_cell.length_c   1.000
_cell.angle_alpha   90.00
_cell.angle_beta   90.00
_cell.angle_gamma   90.00
#
_symmetry.space_group_name_H-M   'P 1'
#
loop_
_entity.id
_entity.type
_entity.pdbx_description
1 polymer ?
#
loop_
_entity_poly.entity_id
_entity_poly.type
_entity_poly.pdbx_seq_one_letter_code
_entity_poly.pdbx_strand_id
1 'polypeptide(L)'
;MIKSAEQLREVRDATRWPPAGNRGVAFSRANLFGKYFDDYVEEAKQPMLIAMIEHIDAIDELDEILKVKGLDAILIGPYDLSASMGLTAQFDHLEFVKAIKDIKSKSDFANIPCGVHVVEPLVNDLQAKVDDGYRFIAYSIDSVFLNHIAIKPNTQDGLI
;
A
#
# COMPACT_ATOMS: atom_id res chain seq x y z
N MET A 1 0.46 -7.01 -5.11
CA MET A 1 1.75 -7.47 -4.53
C MET A 1 2.83 -7.32 -5.59
N ILE A 2 3.78 -6.44 -5.39
CA ILE A 2 4.94 -6.26 -6.28
C ILE A 2 6.09 -7.09 -5.76
N LYS A 3 6.77 -7.81 -6.65
CA LYS A 3 7.89 -8.70 -6.33
C LYS A 3 9.18 -8.31 -7.07
N SER A 4 9.07 -7.58 -8.19
CA SER A 4 10.23 -7.18 -8.98
C SER A 4 10.03 -5.82 -9.65
N ALA A 5 11.14 -5.21 -10.07
CA ALA A 5 11.14 -3.97 -10.83
C ALA A 5 10.49 -4.15 -12.21
N GLU A 6 10.65 -5.31 -12.85
CA GLU A 6 10.01 -5.62 -14.14
C GLU A 6 8.49 -5.60 -14.01
N GLN A 7 7.96 -6.36 -13.04
CA GLN A 7 6.52 -6.35 -12.74
C GLN A 7 5.99 -4.94 -12.46
N LEU A 8 6.74 -4.11 -11.71
CA LEU A 8 6.32 -2.74 -11.44
C LEU A 8 6.28 -1.87 -12.71
N ARG A 9 7.21 -2.07 -13.66
CA ARG A 9 7.18 -1.39 -14.96
C ARG A 9 5.95 -1.77 -15.76
N GLU A 10 5.61 -3.06 -15.80
CA GLU A 10 4.39 -3.54 -16.48
C GLU A 10 3.13 -2.92 -15.87
N VAL A 11 3.02 -2.89 -14.53
CA VAL A 11 1.91 -2.25 -13.81
C VAL A 11 1.85 -0.76 -14.13
N ARG A 12 2.98 -0.06 -14.10
CA ARG A 12 3.07 1.36 -14.46
C ARG A 12 2.50 1.61 -15.86
N ASP A 13 2.90 0.81 -16.84
CA ASP A 13 2.48 0.98 -18.23
C ASP A 13 1.00 0.64 -18.41
N ALA A 14 0.49 -0.33 -17.65
CA ALA A 14 -0.92 -0.69 -17.63
C ALA A 14 -1.82 0.37 -16.93
N THR A 15 -1.25 1.28 -16.15
CA THR A 15 -2.01 2.35 -15.47
C THR A 15 -2.09 3.65 -16.28
N ARG A 16 -1.26 3.82 -17.31
CA ARG A 16 -1.11 5.05 -18.07
C ARG A 16 -1.71 4.92 -19.48
N TRP A 17 -2.27 6.02 -19.96
CA TRP A 17 -2.76 6.09 -21.34
C TRP A 17 -1.62 6.23 -22.34
N PRO A 18 -1.83 5.81 -23.60
CA PRO A 18 -0.91 6.10 -24.67
C PRO A 18 -0.69 7.62 -24.85
N PRO A 19 0.55 8.05 -25.18
CA PRO A 19 1.71 7.23 -25.50
C PRO A 19 2.55 6.84 -24.27
N ALA A 20 2.19 7.25 -23.05
CA ALA A 20 2.96 7.00 -21.83
C ALA A 20 2.82 5.56 -21.30
N GLY A 21 1.78 4.85 -21.71
CA GLY A 21 1.49 3.48 -21.36
C GLY A 21 0.52 2.83 -22.36
N ASN A 22 -0.16 1.79 -21.92
CA ASN A 22 -1.03 0.96 -22.78
C ASN A 22 -2.46 0.78 -22.20
N ARG A 23 -2.83 1.55 -21.18
CA ARG A 23 -4.17 1.52 -20.60
C ARG A 23 -5.20 1.97 -21.62
N GLY A 24 -6.29 1.21 -21.78
CA GLY A 24 -7.41 1.61 -22.65
C GLY A 24 -8.09 2.90 -22.14
N VAL A 25 -8.42 3.78 -23.09
CA VAL A 25 -9.23 4.97 -22.85
C VAL A 25 -10.69 4.57 -22.84
N ALA A 26 -11.44 4.86 -21.79
CA ALA A 26 -12.84 4.47 -21.66
C ALA A 26 -13.71 5.61 -21.13
N PHE A 27 -14.98 5.61 -21.55
CA PHE A 27 -16.04 6.34 -20.88
C PHE A 27 -16.54 5.48 -19.70
N SER A 28 -16.21 5.88 -18.50
CA SER A 28 -16.46 5.10 -17.28
C SER A 28 -16.95 6.00 -16.13
N ARG A 29 -17.23 5.41 -14.98
CA ARG A 29 -17.58 6.18 -13.77
C ARG A 29 -16.50 7.21 -13.39
N ALA A 30 -15.23 6.94 -13.66
CA ALA A 30 -14.12 7.82 -13.34
C ALA A 30 -14.21 9.19 -14.04
N ASN A 31 -14.78 9.22 -15.26
CA ASN A 31 -15.01 10.45 -16.03
C ASN A 31 -16.50 10.79 -16.18
N LEU A 32 -17.35 10.26 -15.32
CA LEU A 32 -18.80 10.37 -15.36
C LEU A 32 -19.38 10.11 -16.76
N PHE A 33 -18.97 9.01 -17.36
CA PHE A 33 -19.40 8.55 -18.68
C PHE A 33 -19.19 9.60 -19.78
N GLY A 34 -18.07 10.33 -19.70
CA GLY A 34 -17.63 11.33 -20.67
C GLY A 34 -17.93 12.79 -20.29
N LYS A 35 -18.70 13.04 -19.23
CA LYS A 35 -19.02 14.43 -18.81
C LYS A 35 -17.79 15.24 -18.39
N TYR A 36 -16.79 14.57 -17.75
CA TYR A 36 -15.53 15.15 -17.31
C TYR A 36 -14.34 14.48 -18.02
N PHE A 37 -14.48 14.27 -19.34
CA PHE A 37 -13.45 13.56 -20.11
C PHE A 37 -12.15 14.36 -20.20
N ASP A 38 -12.22 15.65 -20.44
CA ASP A 38 -11.03 16.51 -20.61
C ASP A 38 -10.23 16.61 -19.28
N ASP A 39 -10.91 16.78 -18.16
CA ASP A 39 -10.28 16.79 -16.82
C ASP A 39 -9.60 15.44 -16.54
N TYR A 40 -10.27 14.34 -16.90
CA TYR A 40 -9.74 13.00 -16.74
C TYR A 40 -8.54 12.70 -17.64
N VAL A 41 -8.46 13.30 -18.84
CA VAL A 41 -7.29 13.23 -19.70
C VAL A 41 -6.06 13.80 -19.01
N GLU A 42 -6.19 14.93 -18.32
CA GLU A 42 -5.09 15.55 -17.59
C GLU A 42 -4.63 14.67 -16.40
N GLU A 43 -5.57 14.16 -15.59
CA GLU A 43 -5.26 13.22 -14.50
C GLU A 43 -4.59 11.94 -15.00
N ALA A 44 -5.04 11.39 -16.12
CA ALA A 44 -4.52 10.15 -16.68
C ALA A 44 -3.09 10.24 -17.23
N LYS A 45 -2.54 11.44 -17.40
CA LYS A 45 -1.15 11.64 -17.82
C LYS A 45 -0.15 11.22 -16.76
N GLN A 46 -0.49 11.43 -15.48
CA GLN A 46 0.38 11.12 -14.35
C GLN A 46 -0.42 10.52 -13.19
N PRO A 47 -0.97 9.31 -13.34
CA PRO A 47 -1.65 8.64 -12.25
C PRO A 47 -0.64 8.33 -11.15
N MET A 48 -1.03 8.52 -9.88
CA MET A 48 -0.22 8.16 -8.73
C MET A 48 0.03 6.64 -8.71
N LEU A 49 1.29 6.25 -8.59
CA LEU A 49 1.72 4.85 -8.54
C LEU A 49 2.34 4.55 -7.18
N ILE A 50 1.67 3.73 -6.39
CA ILE A 50 2.15 3.26 -5.08
C ILE A 50 2.37 1.76 -5.17
N ALA A 51 3.61 1.32 -4.93
CA ALA A 51 3.95 -0.10 -4.94
C ALA A 51 3.76 -0.72 -3.56
N MET A 52 2.94 -1.78 -3.46
CA MET A 52 2.77 -2.52 -2.21
C MET A 52 3.91 -3.53 -2.05
N ILE A 53 4.71 -3.35 -1.00
CA ILE A 53 5.84 -4.20 -0.61
C ILE A 53 5.38 -5.12 0.50
N GLU A 54 5.06 -6.36 0.14
CA GLU A 54 4.45 -7.34 1.04
C GLU A 54 4.88 -8.78 0.73
N HIS A 55 6.03 -8.94 0.07
CA HIS A 55 6.64 -10.23 -0.21
C HIS A 55 8.16 -10.16 -0.11
N ILE A 56 8.79 -11.23 0.38
CA ILE A 56 10.23 -11.29 0.60
C ILE A 56 11.02 -11.02 -0.70
N ASP A 57 10.56 -11.52 -1.85
CA ASP A 57 11.20 -11.28 -3.15
C ASP A 57 11.33 -9.76 -3.45
N ALA A 58 10.37 -8.95 -2.99
CA ALA A 58 10.42 -7.50 -3.17
C ALA A 58 11.53 -6.84 -2.35
N ILE A 59 11.95 -7.45 -1.24
CA ILE A 59 13.07 -6.94 -0.43
C ILE A 59 14.39 -7.14 -1.17
N ASP A 60 14.57 -8.30 -1.79
CA ASP A 60 15.76 -8.61 -2.57
C ASP A 60 15.89 -7.71 -3.82
N GLU A 61 14.76 -7.36 -4.43
CA GLU A 61 14.67 -6.50 -5.62
C GLU A 61 14.44 -5.01 -5.29
N LEU A 62 14.43 -4.62 -4.00
CA LEU A 62 13.95 -3.30 -3.59
C LEU A 62 14.74 -2.15 -4.21
N ASP A 63 16.05 -2.27 -4.33
CA ASP A 63 16.90 -1.24 -4.91
C ASP A 63 16.55 -0.97 -6.39
N GLU A 64 16.13 -2.00 -7.13
CA GLU A 64 15.69 -1.86 -8.52
C GLU A 64 14.22 -1.39 -8.61
N ILE A 65 13.37 -1.82 -7.68
CA ILE A 65 11.98 -1.34 -7.56
C ILE A 65 11.96 0.16 -7.32
N LEU A 66 12.77 0.67 -6.39
CA LEU A 66 12.83 2.09 -6.04
C LEU A 66 13.38 2.99 -7.18
N LYS A 67 14.08 2.42 -8.15
CA LYS A 67 14.55 3.13 -9.36
C LYS A 67 13.51 3.21 -10.46
N VAL A 68 12.36 2.55 -10.33
CA VAL A 68 11.35 2.55 -11.39
C VAL A 68 10.78 3.95 -11.57
N LYS A 69 11.01 4.52 -12.75
CA LYS A 69 10.56 5.88 -13.07
C LYS A 69 9.04 6.00 -12.97
N GLY A 70 8.58 6.96 -12.19
CA GLY A 70 7.16 7.24 -11.99
C GLY A 70 6.53 6.44 -10.84
N LEU A 71 7.34 5.84 -9.99
CA LEU A 71 6.95 5.39 -8.66
C LEU A 71 6.87 6.60 -7.73
N ASP A 72 5.72 6.81 -7.09
CA ASP A 72 5.47 7.95 -6.21
C ASP A 72 5.69 7.61 -4.73
N ALA A 73 5.40 6.36 -4.33
CA ALA A 73 5.57 5.88 -2.97
C ALA A 73 5.61 4.34 -2.93
N ILE A 74 6.05 3.81 -1.81
CA ILE A 74 5.85 2.40 -1.45
C ILE A 74 4.96 2.29 -0.21
N LEU A 75 4.20 1.20 -0.11
CA LEU A 75 3.36 0.87 1.05
C LEU A 75 3.71 -0.52 1.56
N ILE A 76 4.07 -0.64 2.83
CA ILE A 76 4.35 -1.93 3.46
C ILE A 76 3.06 -2.58 3.93
N GLY A 77 2.83 -3.84 3.49
CA GLY A 77 1.78 -4.72 4.00
C GLY A 77 2.36 -5.69 5.03
N PRO A 78 2.30 -5.40 6.34
CA PRO A 78 3.06 -6.15 7.34
C PRO A 78 2.60 -7.60 7.50
N TYR A 79 1.32 -7.89 7.37
CA TYR A 79 0.79 -9.25 7.50
C TYR A 79 1.27 -10.17 6.39
N ASP A 80 1.10 -9.76 5.12
CA ASP A 80 1.53 -10.55 3.98
C ASP A 80 3.05 -10.64 3.90
N LEU A 81 3.77 -9.54 4.22
CA LEU A 81 5.22 -9.55 4.28
C LEU A 81 5.73 -10.57 5.29
N SER A 82 5.22 -10.53 6.53
CA SER A 82 5.62 -11.49 7.57
C SER A 82 5.25 -12.93 7.19
N ALA A 83 4.10 -13.13 6.57
CA ALA A 83 3.68 -14.44 6.09
C ALA A 83 4.63 -14.97 4.99
N SER A 84 5.04 -14.14 4.05
CA SER A 84 5.99 -14.51 2.99
C SER A 84 7.39 -14.87 3.51
N MET A 85 7.74 -14.34 4.69
CA MET A 85 8.98 -14.67 5.41
C MET A 85 8.86 -15.94 6.28
N GLY A 86 7.68 -16.57 6.35
CA GLY A 86 7.41 -17.68 7.26
C GLY A 86 7.21 -17.26 8.73
N LEU A 87 6.98 -15.97 8.98
CA LEU A 87 6.88 -15.34 10.30
C LEU A 87 5.49 -14.72 10.53
N THR A 88 4.43 -15.35 10.04
CA THR A 88 3.07 -14.79 10.03
C THR A 88 2.71 -14.08 11.33
N ALA A 89 2.44 -12.77 11.27
CA ALA A 89 2.06 -11.88 12.37
C ALA A 89 3.08 -11.80 13.55
N GLN A 90 4.33 -12.27 13.34
CA GLN A 90 5.40 -12.17 14.34
C GLN A 90 6.19 -10.86 14.14
N PHE A 91 5.54 -9.73 14.38
CA PHE A 91 6.09 -8.40 14.06
C PHE A 91 7.30 -8.00 14.92
N ASP A 92 7.49 -8.64 16.08
CA ASP A 92 8.64 -8.43 16.98
C ASP A 92 9.83 -9.34 16.64
N HIS A 93 9.68 -10.26 15.67
CA HIS A 93 10.77 -11.15 15.29
C HIS A 93 11.91 -10.37 14.66
N LEU A 94 13.16 -10.67 15.06
CA LEU A 94 14.34 -9.89 14.67
C LEU A 94 14.51 -9.74 13.16
N GLU A 95 14.25 -10.80 12.39
CA GLU A 95 14.35 -10.77 10.93
C GLU A 95 13.28 -9.86 10.32
N PHE A 96 12.05 -9.90 10.83
CA PHE A 96 11.00 -9.00 10.36
C PHE A 96 11.33 -7.53 10.68
N VAL A 97 11.75 -7.24 11.92
CA VAL A 97 12.15 -5.89 12.32
C VAL A 97 13.30 -5.37 11.46
N LYS A 98 14.29 -6.25 11.15
CA LYS A 98 15.41 -5.92 10.26
C LYS A 98 14.91 -5.61 8.86
N ALA A 99 14.02 -6.42 8.30
CA ALA A 99 13.44 -6.21 6.98
C ALA A 99 12.71 -4.86 6.87
N ILE A 100 11.87 -4.52 7.86
CA ILE A 100 11.17 -3.23 7.93
C ILE A 100 12.15 -2.05 7.96
N LYS A 101 13.22 -2.14 8.77
CA LYS A 101 14.26 -1.10 8.84
C LYS A 101 15.02 -0.95 7.53
N ASP A 102 15.31 -2.06 6.85
CA ASP A 102 16.00 -2.04 5.55
C ASP A 102 15.14 -1.39 4.48
N ILE A 103 13.85 -1.79 4.38
CA ILE A 103 12.89 -1.19 3.45
C ILE A 103 12.84 0.33 3.67
N LYS A 104 12.65 0.77 4.92
CA LYS A 104 12.55 2.18 5.25
C LYS A 104 13.83 2.94 4.90
N SER A 105 15.00 2.42 5.29
CA SER A 105 16.29 3.04 5.02
C SER A 105 16.57 3.19 3.52
N LYS A 106 16.31 2.16 2.73
CA LYS A 106 16.47 2.20 1.26
C LYS A 106 15.50 3.18 0.61
N SER A 107 14.26 3.23 1.09
CA SER A 107 13.24 4.17 0.62
C SER A 107 13.65 5.62 0.89
N ASP A 108 14.11 5.91 2.11
CA ASP A 108 14.62 7.22 2.51
C ASP A 108 15.83 7.63 1.64
N PHE A 109 16.77 6.70 1.41
CA PHE A 109 17.94 6.94 0.55
C PHE A 109 17.55 7.23 -0.91
N ALA A 110 16.55 6.52 -1.42
CA ALA A 110 16.02 6.74 -2.78
C ALA A 110 15.11 7.98 -2.88
N ASN A 111 14.82 8.66 -1.77
CA ASN A 111 13.88 9.76 -1.67
C ASN A 111 12.46 9.38 -2.18
N ILE A 112 12.04 8.14 -1.94
CA ILE A 112 10.70 7.62 -2.22
C ILE A 112 9.95 7.51 -0.89
N PRO A 113 8.78 8.16 -0.71
CA PRO A 113 7.99 8.03 0.51
C PRO A 113 7.65 6.59 0.85
N CYS A 114 7.91 6.20 2.11
CA CYS A 114 7.55 4.89 2.63
C CYS A 114 6.29 4.99 3.49
N GLY A 115 5.27 4.23 3.15
CA GLY A 115 4.05 4.08 3.90
C GLY A 115 3.95 2.72 4.59
N VAL A 116 2.98 2.62 5.50
CA VAL A 116 2.67 1.39 6.22
C VAL A 116 1.17 1.25 6.46
N HIS A 117 0.67 0.02 6.49
CA HIS A 117 -0.71 -0.26 6.89
C HIS A 117 -0.75 -0.59 8.40
N VAL A 118 -1.53 0.19 9.15
CA VAL A 118 -1.89 -0.06 10.56
C VAL A 118 -3.29 -0.65 10.57
N VAL A 119 -3.40 -1.96 10.75
CA VAL A 119 -4.69 -2.68 10.59
C VAL A 119 -5.61 -2.42 11.78
N GLU A 120 -5.10 -2.57 13.01
CA GLU A 120 -5.89 -2.33 14.22
C GLU A 120 -6.12 -0.82 14.42
N PRO A 121 -7.36 -0.37 14.69
CA PRO A 121 -7.68 1.05 14.82
C PRO A 121 -7.29 1.61 16.20
N LEU A 122 -6.05 1.39 16.60
CA LEU A 122 -5.49 1.86 17.86
C LEU A 122 -4.70 3.14 17.64
N VAL A 123 -5.09 4.20 18.35
CA VAL A 123 -4.46 5.53 18.22
C VAL A 123 -2.98 5.49 18.57
N ASN A 124 -2.59 4.69 19.57
CA ASN A 124 -1.19 4.56 19.99
C ASN A 124 -0.34 3.92 18.88
N ASP A 125 -0.88 2.94 18.16
CA ASP A 125 -0.17 2.29 17.05
C ASP A 125 -0.01 3.26 15.87
N LEU A 126 -1.04 4.04 15.58
CA LEU A 126 -0.95 5.10 14.58
C LEU A 126 0.11 6.12 14.96
N GLN A 127 0.09 6.62 16.22
CA GLN A 127 1.05 7.62 16.69
C GLN A 127 2.49 7.08 16.62
N ALA A 128 2.71 5.82 17.04
CA ALA A 128 4.02 5.19 16.95
C ALA A 128 4.56 5.17 15.51
N LYS A 129 3.71 4.93 14.50
CA LYS A 129 4.12 4.98 13.09
C LYS A 129 4.42 6.40 12.61
N VAL A 130 3.69 7.39 13.08
CA VAL A 130 4.00 8.80 12.82
C VAL A 130 5.36 9.17 13.42
N ASP A 131 5.63 8.76 14.65
CA ASP A 131 6.88 9.03 15.37
C ASP A 131 8.06 8.29 14.72
N ASP A 132 7.84 7.09 14.18
CA ASP A 132 8.79 6.33 13.35
C ASP A 132 9.11 7.01 12.00
N GLY A 133 8.41 8.10 11.67
CA GLY A 133 8.66 8.91 10.48
C GLY A 133 7.91 8.46 9.22
N TYR A 134 6.93 7.57 9.31
CA TYR A 134 6.06 7.26 8.18
C TYR A 134 5.21 8.49 7.81
N ARG A 135 5.07 8.76 6.50
CA ARG A 135 4.32 9.91 5.98
C ARG A 135 3.07 9.52 5.21
N PHE A 136 2.93 8.25 4.91
CA PHE A 136 1.77 7.66 4.27
C PHE A 136 1.32 6.46 5.09
N ILE A 137 0.18 6.56 5.77
CA ILE A 137 -0.32 5.52 6.67
C ILE A 137 -1.74 5.16 6.24
N ALA A 138 -1.94 3.92 5.79
CA ALA A 138 -3.26 3.33 5.67
C ALA A 138 -3.72 2.93 7.08
N TYR A 139 -4.77 3.57 7.59
CA TYR A 139 -5.25 3.36 8.94
C TYR A 139 -6.54 2.55 8.93
N SER A 140 -6.42 1.30 9.32
CA SER A 140 -7.50 0.32 9.39
C SER A 140 -8.24 0.07 8.06
N ILE A 141 -9.33 -0.63 8.11
CA ILE A 141 -10.31 -0.84 7.04
C ILE A 141 -11.72 -0.80 7.63
N ASP A 142 -12.71 -0.59 6.78
CA ASP A 142 -14.13 -0.44 7.18
C ASP A 142 -14.64 -1.62 8.03
N SER A 143 -14.35 -2.85 7.63
CA SER A 143 -14.76 -4.06 8.36
C SER A 143 -14.12 -4.17 9.74
N VAL A 144 -12.85 -3.77 9.90
CA VAL A 144 -12.17 -3.78 11.20
C VAL A 144 -12.73 -2.68 12.10
N PHE A 145 -12.98 -1.48 11.58
CA PHE A 145 -13.67 -0.43 12.33
C PHE A 145 -15.04 -0.88 12.81
N LEU A 146 -15.84 -1.49 11.94
CA LEU A 146 -17.17 -1.99 12.29
C LEU A 146 -17.09 -3.06 13.38
N ASN A 147 -16.18 -4.02 13.27
CA ASN A 147 -15.98 -5.04 14.29
C ASN A 147 -15.51 -4.47 15.62
N HIS A 148 -14.65 -3.45 15.58
CA HIS A 148 -14.09 -2.84 16.78
C HIS A 148 -15.15 -2.09 17.60
N ILE A 149 -16.12 -1.46 16.94
CA ILE A 149 -17.20 -0.68 17.59
C ILE A 149 -18.52 -1.45 17.73
N ALA A 150 -18.66 -2.63 17.10
CA ALA A 150 -19.86 -3.43 17.19
C ALA A 150 -20.07 -3.95 18.61
N ILE A 151 -21.08 -3.47 19.29
CA ILE A 151 -21.47 -3.94 20.62
C ILE A 151 -22.51 -5.04 20.44
N LYS A 152 -22.24 -6.22 21.00
CA LYS A 152 -23.26 -7.27 21.04
C LYS A 152 -24.45 -6.77 21.84
N PRO A 153 -25.70 -6.92 21.33
CA PRO A 153 -26.88 -6.55 22.11
C PRO A 153 -26.93 -7.37 23.41
N ASN A 154 -27.09 -6.67 24.52
CA ASN A 154 -27.19 -7.31 25.83
C ASN A 154 -28.64 -7.80 25.97
N THR A 155 -28.91 -9.03 25.53
CA THR A 155 -30.21 -9.67 25.75
C THR A 155 -30.15 -10.37 27.10
N GLN A 156 -31.09 -10.02 28.01
CA GLN A 156 -31.18 -10.61 29.35
C GLN A 156 -31.43 -12.12 29.32
N ASP A 157 -31.77 -12.69 28.17
CA ASP A 157 -32.20 -14.09 28.03
C ASP A 157 -31.19 -15.02 27.43
N GLY A 158 -29.94 -14.65 27.25
CA GLY A 158 -28.86 -15.56 26.82
C GLY A 158 -29.09 -16.29 25.50
N LEU A 159 -29.97 -15.79 24.65
CA LEU A 159 -30.34 -16.38 23.36
C LEU A 159 -29.53 -15.71 22.21
N ILE A 160 -28.21 -15.85 22.26
CA ILE A 160 -27.33 -15.89 21.05
C ILE A 160 -25.97 -16.46 21.47
#